data_6e12ac1ab71711a8b6e538f76bfc387d
#
_entry.id   6e12ac1ab71711a8b6e538f76bfc387d
#
_cell.length_a   1.000
_cell.length_b   1.000
_cell.length_c   1.000
_cell.angle_alpha   90.00
_cell.angle_beta   90.00
_cell.angle_gamma   90.00
#
_symmetry.space_group_name_H-M   'P 1'
#
loop_
_entity.id
_entity.type
_entity.pdbx_description
1 polymer ?
#
loop_
_entity_poly.entity_id
_entity_poly.type
_entity_poly.pdbx_seq_one_letter_code
_entity_poly.pdbx_strand_id
1 'polypeptide(L)'
;MIISKENNTLQLEVDPKSIQDSKDFCNVFSKEASGFDVILDVLQVSNLDDHLEQLKMIFNAFTQEEHSLIFVALPDQYNDLPEEFVLVPSLEEAYDFVELDRIQRDLGF
;
A
#
# COMPACT_ATOMS: atom_id res chain seq x y z
N MET A 1 -1.13 -5.38 10.22
CA MET A 1 -2.36 -6.17 10.52
C MET A 1 -3.28 -6.21 9.31
N ILE A 2 -3.83 -7.37 9.01
CA ILE A 2 -4.83 -7.51 7.96
C ILE A 2 -6.15 -6.95 8.45
N ILE A 3 -6.69 -5.96 7.74
CA ILE A 3 -7.99 -5.36 8.06
C ILE A 3 -9.09 -6.02 7.22
N SER A 4 -8.82 -6.29 5.95
CA SER A 4 -9.80 -6.86 5.04
C SER A 4 -9.10 -7.64 3.94
N LYS A 5 -9.76 -8.71 3.49
CA LYS A 5 -9.27 -9.55 2.39
C LYS A 5 -10.48 -9.98 1.57
N GLU A 6 -11.01 -9.04 0.79
CA GLU A 6 -12.24 -9.23 0.01
C GLU A 6 -12.08 -8.74 -1.42
N ASN A 7 -12.78 -9.36 -2.35
CA ASN A 7 -12.81 -8.93 -3.77
C ASN A 7 -11.41 -8.80 -4.36
N ASN A 8 -10.53 -9.74 -4.06
CA ASN A 8 -9.14 -9.75 -4.53
C ASN A 8 -8.36 -8.51 -4.10
N THR A 9 -8.77 -7.85 -3.02
CA THR A 9 -8.07 -6.70 -2.45
C THR A 9 -7.70 -7.02 -1.01
N LEU A 10 -6.42 -6.84 -0.69
CA LEU A 10 -5.89 -6.99 0.66
C LEU A 10 -5.65 -5.61 1.24
N GLN A 11 -6.32 -5.29 2.33
CA GLN A 11 -6.11 -4.05 3.06
C GLN A 11 -5.29 -4.35 4.31
N LEU A 12 -4.12 -3.73 4.39
CA LEU A 12 -3.22 -3.87 5.54
C LEU A 12 -3.08 -2.52 6.25
N GLU A 13 -3.10 -2.57 7.57
CA GLU A 13 -2.75 -1.41 8.39
C GLU A 13 -1.27 -1.49 8.72
N VAL A 14 -0.56 -0.39 8.45
CA VAL A 14 0.86 -0.25 8.74
C VAL A 14 0.98 0.77 9.86
N ASP A 15 1.13 0.29 11.09
CA ASP A 15 1.28 1.14 12.27
C ASP A 15 2.77 1.45 12.53
N PRO A 16 3.08 2.29 13.54
CA PRO A 16 4.49 2.59 13.84
C PRO A 16 5.35 1.37 14.14
N LYS A 17 4.77 0.35 14.78
CA LYS A 17 5.50 -0.89 15.06
C LYS A 17 5.81 -1.66 13.79
N SER A 18 4.88 -1.69 12.83
CA SER A 18 5.10 -2.33 11.53
C SER A 18 6.24 -1.67 10.78
N ILE A 19 6.35 -0.36 10.86
CA ILE A 19 7.47 0.38 10.26
C ILE A 19 8.78 0.03 10.95
N GLN A 20 8.80 0.03 12.27
CA GLN A 20 9.99 -0.30 13.05
C GLN A 20 10.50 -1.70 12.71
N ASP A 21 9.60 -2.66 12.57
CA ASP A 21 9.90 -4.05 12.25
C ASP A 21 9.52 -4.37 10.79
N SER A 22 9.87 -3.49 9.88
CA SER A 22 9.43 -3.57 8.47
C SER A 22 9.85 -4.86 7.78
N LYS A 23 11.01 -5.40 8.09
CA LYS A 23 11.46 -6.67 7.53
C LYS A 23 10.53 -7.82 7.94
N ASP A 24 10.17 -7.86 9.22
CA ASP A 24 9.26 -8.88 9.74
C ASP A 24 7.86 -8.70 9.15
N PHE A 25 7.38 -7.45 9.11
CA PHE A 25 6.10 -7.13 8.49
C PHE A 25 6.03 -7.65 7.04
N CYS A 26 7.07 -7.39 6.25
CA CYS A 26 7.15 -7.86 4.88
C CYS A 26 7.16 -9.38 4.79
N ASN A 27 7.95 -10.04 5.65
CA ASN A 27 8.05 -11.50 5.65
C ASN A 27 6.71 -12.17 6.00
N VAL A 28 5.97 -11.58 6.93
CA VAL A 28 4.69 -12.15 7.39
C VAL A 28 3.58 -11.93 6.36
N PHE A 29 3.47 -10.71 5.83
CA PHE A 29 2.28 -10.32 5.05
C PHE A 29 2.47 -10.37 3.54
N SER A 30 3.69 -10.37 3.01
CA SER A 30 3.88 -10.39 1.55
C SER A 30 3.33 -11.66 0.90
N LYS A 31 3.38 -12.77 1.61
CA LYS A 31 2.82 -14.04 1.12
C LYS A 31 1.31 -13.98 1.03
N GLU A 32 0.67 -13.32 2.00
CA GLU A 32 -0.78 -13.13 1.99
C GLU A 32 -1.22 -12.22 0.84
N ALA A 33 -0.34 -11.34 0.41
CA ALA A 33 -0.62 -10.36 -0.64
C ALA A 33 -0.50 -10.94 -2.06
N SER A 34 0.09 -12.12 -2.22
CA SER A 34 0.33 -12.70 -3.54
C SER A 34 -1.00 -12.91 -4.29
N GLY A 35 -1.11 -12.30 -5.47
CA GLY A 35 -2.32 -12.38 -6.29
C GLY A 35 -3.42 -11.41 -5.92
N PHE A 36 -3.17 -10.51 -4.96
CA PHE A 36 -4.14 -9.48 -4.54
C PHE A 36 -3.66 -8.10 -4.94
N ASP A 37 -4.61 -7.21 -5.21
CA ASP A 37 -4.34 -5.78 -5.16
C ASP A 37 -4.20 -5.40 -3.69
N VAL A 38 -3.28 -4.50 -3.37
CA VAL A 38 -2.92 -4.20 -1.98
C VAL A 38 -3.14 -2.73 -1.66
N ILE A 39 -3.80 -2.49 -0.54
CA ILE A 39 -3.95 -1.15 0.04
C ILE A 39 -3.18 -1.15 1.36
N LEU A 40 -2.22 -0.24 1.46
CA LEU A 40 -1.42 -0.06 2.68
C LEU A 40 -1.85 1.24 3.35
N ASP A 41 -2.51 1.10 4.50
CA ASP A 41 -2.97 2.23 5.28
C ASP A 41 -1.85 2.65 6.24
N VAL A 42 -1.24 3.81 5.95
CA VAL A 42 -0.15 4.35 6.78
C VAL A 42 -0.59 5.62 7.52
N LEU A 43 -1.90 5.84 7.67
CA LEU A 43 -2.43 7.02 8.34
C LEU A 43 -2.00 7.16 9.79
N GLN A 44 -1.69 6.05 10.46
CA GLN A 44 -1.26 6.07 11.86
C GLN A 44 0.22 6.37 12.04
N VAL A 45 0.98 6.43 10.94
CA VAL A 45 2.41 6.73 11.00
C VAL A 45 2.62 8.21 10.71
N SER A 46 3.14 8.94 11.68
CA SER A 46 3.52 10.35 11.46
C SER A 46 4.93 10.43 10.89
N ASN A 47 5.23 11.54 10.23
CA ASN A 47 6.57 11.81 9.71
C ASN A 47 7.08 10.69 8.79
N LEU A 48 6.29 10.38 7.75
CA LEU A 48 6.64 9.30 6.81
C LEU A 48 8.01 9.51 6.16
N ASP A 49 8.45 10.75 6.01
CA ASP A 49 9.78 11.08 5.48
C ASP A 49 10.92 10.54 6.34
N ASP A 50 10.70 10.33 7.64
CA ASP A 50 11.70 9.75 8.52
C ASP A 50 11.83 8.24 8.34
N HIS A 51 10.95 7.63 7.56
CA HIS A 51 10.87 6.18 7.39
C HIS A 51 10.95 5.74 5.93
N LEU A 52 11.60 6.54 5.09
CA LEU A 52 11.65 6.27 3.64
C LEU A 52 12.26 4.92 3.29
N GLU A 53 13.31 4.51 3.98
CA GLU A 53 13.95 3.22 3.69
C GLU A 53 13.01 2.06 3.98
N GLN A 54 12.30 2.13 5.10
CA GLN A 54 11.33 1.11 5.48
C GLN A 54 10.15 1.08 4.50
N LEU A 55 9.67 2.27 4.09
CA LEU A 55 8.58 2.36 3.13
C LEU A 55 8.98 1.81 1.75
N LYS A 56 10.20 2.06 1.32
CA LYS A 56 10.73 1.50 0.08
C LYS A 56 10.84 -0.02 0.16
N MET A 57 11.25 -0.54 1.29
CA MET A 57 11.29 -1.99 1.52
C MET A 57 9.90 -2.59 1.40
N ILE A 58 8.90 -1.96 2.03
CA ILE A 58 7.51 -2.40 1.97
C ILE A 58 7.01 -2.32 0.53
N PHE A 59 7.26 -1.21 -0.16
CA PHE A 59 6.87 -1.05 -1.56
C PHE A 59 7.43 -2.20 -2.42
N ASN A 60 8.72 -2.49 -2.29
CA ASN A 60 9.35 -3.55 -3.08
C ASN A 60 8.78 -4.93 -2.75
N ALA A 61 8.44 -5.18 -1.48
CA ALA A 61 7.91 -6.46 -1.05
C ALA A 61 6.50 -6.72 -1.56
N PHE A 62 5.70 -5.67 -1.72
CA PHE A 62 4.28 -5.81 -2.08
C PHE A 62 3.97 -5.47 -3.55
N THR A 63 4.92 -4.89 -4.28
CA THR A 63 4.74 -4.61 -5.70
C THR A 63 4.62 -5.91 -6.49
N GLN A 64 3.61 -6.02 -7.34
CA GLN A 64 3.37 -7.19 -8.20
C GLN A 64 2.92 -6.71 -9.58
N GLU A 65 3.33 -7.44 -10.62
CA GLU A 65 2.87 -7.17 -11.98
C GLU A 65 1.36 -7.36 -12.06
N GLU A 66 0.71 -6.47 -12.80
CA GLU A 66 -0.74 -6.51 -13.04
C GLU A 66 -1.60 -6.41 -11.79
N HIS A 67 -1.04 -5.84 -10.71
CA HIS A 67 -1.77 -5.58 -9.48
C HIS A 67 -1.50 -4.16 -8.99
N SER A 68 -2.48 -3.60 -8.30
CA SER A 68 -2.36 -2.28 -7.70
C SER A 68 -1.68 -2.36 -6.35
N LEU A 69 -0.88 -1.33 -6.04
CA LEU A 69 -0.33 -1.12 -4.69
C LEU A 69 -0.54 0.34 -4.35
N ILE A 70 -1.37 0.60 -3.35
CA ILE A 70 -1.81 1.94 -3.01
C ILE A 70 -1.55 2.22 -1.55
N PHE A 71 -0.98 3.40 -1.28
CA PHE A 71 -0.77 3.88 0.09
C PHE A 71 -1.83 4.92 0.43
N VAL A 72 -2.46 4.77 1.58
CA VAL A 72 -3.37 5.78 2.13
C VAL A 72 -2.57 6.63 3.11
N ALA A 73 -2.38 7.90 2.77
CA ALA A 73 -1.58 8.84 3.55
C ALA A 73 -2.19 10.24 3.49
N LEU A 74 -1.86 11.08 4.45
CA LEU A 74 -2.32 12.46 4.45
C LEU A 74 -1.63 13.26 3.35
N PRO A 75 -2.36 14.14 2.63
CA PRO A 75 -1.78 14.89 1.51
C PRO A 75 -0.55 15.74 1.84
N ASP A 76 -0.43 16.22 3.07
CA ASP A 76 0.73 17.03 3.48
C ASP A 76 2.03 16.24 3.52
N GLN A 77 1.97 14.91 3.45
CA GLN A 77 3.15 14.06 3.43
C GLN A 77 3.55 13.60 2.02
N TYR A 78 2.76 13.91 0.99
CA TYR A 78 2.97 13.37 -0.36
C TYR A 78 4.30 13.82 -0.98
N ASN A 79 4.71 15.07 -0.76
CA ASN A 79 5.92 15.61 -1.36
C ASN A 79 7.21 14.93 -0.86
N ASP A 80 7.13 14.29 0.29
CA ASP A 80 8.28 13.64 0.90
C ASP A 80 8.43 12.17 0.50
N LEU A 81 7.48 11.67 -0.29
CA LEU A 81 7.43 10.24 -0.65
C LEU A 81 7.85 10.03 -2.12
N PRO A 82 8.37 8.85 -2.45
CA PRO A 82 8.80 8.54 -3.82
C PRO A 82 7.67 8.70 -4.84
N GLU A 83 8.03 9.15 -6.04
CA GLU A 83 7.05 9.37 -7.11
C GLU A 83 6.35 8.09 -7.57
N GLU A 84 7.00 6.95 -7.47
CA GLU A 84 6.40 5.68 -7.86
C GLU A 84 5.30 5.20 -6.92
N PHE A 85 5.18 5.79 -5.73
CA PHE A 85 4.10 5.45 -4.82
C PHE A 85 2.78 6.05 -5.30
N VAL A 86 1.74 5.24 -5.36
CA VAL A 86 0.38 5.73 -5.58
C VAL A 86 -0.19 6.11 -4.21
N LEU A 87 -0.54 7.38 -4.06
CA LEU A 87 -0.95 7.95 -2.79
C LEU A 87 -2.37 8.50 -2.89
N VAL A 88 -3.23 8.13 -1.95
CA VAL A 88 -4.59 8.64 -1.85
C VAL A 88 -4.88 9.03 -0.41
N PRO A 89 -5.81 9.97 -0.17
CA PRO A 89 -6.05 10.51 1.18
C PRO A 89 -7.02 9.69 2.03
N SER A 90 -7.72 8.72 1.45
CA SER A 90 -8.72 7.94 2.17
C SER A 90 -8.81 6.52 1.65
N LEU A 91 -9.36 5.63 2.47
CA LEU A 91 -9.62 4.25 2.05
C LEU A 91 -10.64 4.18 0.93
N GLU A 92 -11.65 5.04 0.95
CA GLU A 92 -12.66 5.10 -0.11
C GLU A 92 -12.00 5.37 -1.47
N GLU A 93 -11.12 6.35 -1.53
CA GLU A 93 -10.40 6.66 -2.77
C GLU A 93 -9.43 5.55 -3.18
N ALA A 94 -8.86 4.85 -2.20
CA ALA A 94 -8.00 3.70 -2.49
C ALA A 94 -8.78 2.59 -3.20
N TYR A 95 -9.96 2.26 -2.71
CA TYR A 95 -10.80 1.24 -3.35
C TYR A 95 -11.29 1.69 -4.72
N ASP A 96 -11.63 2.96 -4.88
CA ASP A 96 -12.01 3.51 -6.18
C ASP A 96 -10.86 3.40 -7.18
N PHE A 97 -9.64 3.69 -6.74
CA PHE A 97 -8.46 3.57 -7.60
C PHE A 97 -8.22 2.12 -8.04
N VAL A 98 -8.33 1.18 -7.12
CA VAL A 98 -8.16 -0.25 -7.42
C VAL A 98 -9.18 -0.68 -8.49
N GLU A 99 -10.42 -0.28 -8.32
CA GLU A 99 -11.49 -0.63 -9.26
C GLU A 99 -11.24 -0.05 -10.65
N LEU A 100 -10.85 1.22 -10.73
CA LEU A 100 -10.49 1.85 -12.00
C LEU A 100 -9.31 1.16 -12.67
N ASP A 101 -8.30 0.82 -11.89
CA ASP A 101 -7.10 0.16 -12.40
C ASP A 101 -7.43 -1.21 -12.97
N ARG A 102 -8.33 -1.95 -12.31
CA ARG A 102 -8.81 -3.24 -12.81
C ARG A 102 -9.54 -3.11 -14.13
N ILE A 103 -10.38 -2.09 -14.27
CA ILE A 103 -11.09 -1.82 -15.53
C ILE A 103 -10.10 -1.54 -16.65
N GLN A 104 -9.09 -0.73 -16.38
CA GLN A 104 -8.06 -0.43 -17.38
C GLN A 104 -7.27 -1.67 -17.79
N ARG A 105 -6.92 -2.52 -16.82
CA ARG A 105 -6.21 -3.77 -17.11
C ARG A 105 -7.06 -4.72 -17.96
N ASP A 106 -8.36 -4.82 -17.64
CA ASP A 106 -9.28 -5.67 -18.39
C ASP A 106 -9.46 -5.19 -19.83
N LEU A 107 -9.32 -3.88 -20.06
CA LEU A 107 -9.41 -3.29 -21.39
C LEU A 107 -8.08 -3.31 -22.16
N GLY A 108 -7.02 -3.77 -21.54
CA GLY A 108 -5.71 -3.89 -22.15
C GLY A 108 -4.90 -2.61 -22.19
N PHE A 109 -5.20 -1.64 -21.33
CA PHE A 109 -4.46 -0.38 -21.25
C PHE A 109 -3.24 -0.46 -20.36
#